data_a26b38abf43ea0fefef353159f64f538
#
_entry.id   a26b38abf43ea0fefef353159f64f538
#
_cell.length_a   1.000
_cell.length_b   1.000
_cell.length_c   1.000
_cell.angle_alpha   90.00
_cell.angle_beta   90.00
_cell.angle_gamma   90.00
#
_symmetry.space_group_name_H-M   'P 1'
#
loop_
_entity.id
_entity.type
_entity.pdbx_description
1 polymer ?
#
loop_
_entity_poly.entity_id
_entity_poly.type
_entity_poly.pdbx_seq_one_letter_code
_entity_poly.pdbx_strand_id
1 'polypeptide(L)'
;MKGVLSMNTNMQEINEPAFHAYLKKAQASPNTIRSCLVAYRLYHSLYNDLAVNHLLCFKDYLIRHYKASTVNNRIYGINRYLDFLEEIYGSQMIHFRLTVIRTQQAAFLDNIISQEDYETFKKRLKDSGNMLWYFVVRFLACTGARVSELIQIKAEHLHLGYIDLYTKGGKVRRLHFPDALCQEALEWLSAKGQVSGFLFVNRRGNQITARGISSQLKTLAIRCNIPPETV
;
A
#
# COMPACT_ATOMS: atom_id res chain seq x y z
N MET A 1 24.48 35.55 18.19
CA MET A 1 25.43 34.44 18.06
C MET A 1 25.15 33.46 19.19
N LYS A 2 24.35 32.41 18.98
CA LYS A 2 24.19 31.29 19.92
C LYS A 2 24.58 30.02 19.18
N GLY A 3 25.51 29.28 19.80
CA GLY A 3 26.34 28.27 19.23
C GLY A 3 25.64 27.18 18.46
N VAL A 4 26.18 26.91 17.30
CA VAL A 4 26.07 25.65 16.58
C VAL A 4 26.80 24.62 17.44
N LEU A 5 26.08 23.88 18.28
CA LEU A 5 26.61 22.66 18.87
C LEU A 5 26.73 21.64 17.72
N SER A 6 27.94 21.49 17.22
CA SER A 6 28.31 20.36 16.36
C SER A 6 28.15 19.09 17.20
N MET A 7 27.09 18.32 16.97
CA MET A 7 26.95 16.96 17.49
C MET A 7 27.90 16.02 16.75
N ASN A 8 29.19 16.11 17.06
CA ASN A 8 30.17 15.10 16.74
C ASN A 8 30.35 14.23 17.98
N THR A 9 29.38 13.35 18.29
CA THR A 9 29.64 12.29 19.27
C THR A 9 28.63 11.15 19.03
N ASN A 10 29.13 10.01 18.57
CA ASN A 10 28.52 8.66 18.64
C ASN A 10 27.12 8.42 18.03
N MET A 11 26.69 9.17 17.04
CA MET A 11 25.49 8.80 16.26
C MET A 11 25.71 7.56 15.35
N GLN A 12 26.94 7.01 15.30
CA GLN A 12 27.23 5.80 14.53
C GLN A 12 26.61 4.51 15.09
N GLU A 13 26.14 4.52 16.34
CA GLU A 13 25.55 3.33 16.98
C GLU A 13 24.02 3.24 16.86
N ILE A 14 23.31 4.32 16.48
CA ILE A 14 21.86 4.23 16.25
C ILE A 14 21.59 3.83 14.82
N ASN A 15 21.58 2.54 14.65
CA ASN A 15 21.42 1.91 13.36
C ASN A 15 19.92 1.62 13.05
N GLU A 16 19.67 1.34 11.80
CA GLU A 16 18.36 0.94 11.29
C GLU A 16 17.66 -0.16 12.13
N PRO A 17 18.34 -1.21 12.66
CA PRO A 17 17.72 -2.20 13.54
C PRO A 17 17.07 -1.62 14.79
N ALA A 18 17.68 -0.65 15.47
CA ALA A 18 17.11 -0.01 16.66
C ALA A 18 15.86 0.80 16.32
N PHE A 19 15.89 1.57 15.23
CA PHE A 19 14.72 2.28 14.73
C PHE A 19 13.59 1.33 14.30
N HIS A 20 13.93 0.22 13.65
CA HIS A 20 12.97 -0.81 13.30
C HIS A 20 12.31 -1.43 14.55
N ALA A 21 13.09 -1.74 15.58
CA ALA A 21 12.58 -2.27 16.85
C ALA A 21 11.64 -1.26 17.55
N TYR A 22 12.00 0.03 17.55
CA TYR A 22 11.15 1.12 18.05
C TYR A 22 9.79 1.16 17.33
N LEU A 23 9.80 1.12 16.00
CA LEU A 23 8.56 1.13 15.21
C LEU A 23 7.68 -0.10 15.47
N LYS A 24 8.30 -1.27 15.72
CA LYS A 24 7.56 -2.48 16.11
C LYS A 24 6.96 -2.34 17.51
N LYS A 25 7.71 -1.83 18.48
CA LYS A 25 7.23 -1.56 19.85
C LYS A 25 6.04 -0.59 19.82
N ALA A 26 6.07 0.40 18.94
CA ALA A 26 4.97 1.34 18.69
C ALA A 26 3.81 0.73 17.87
N GLN A 27 3.79 -0.59 17.65
CA GLN A 27 2.77 -1.32 16.89
C GLN A 27 2.48 -0.75 15.50
N ALA A 28 3.49 -0.16 14.85
CA ALA A 28 3.36 0.35 13.50
C ALA A 28 3.08 -0.78 12.49
N SER A 29 2.21 -0.54 11.51
CA SER A 29 1.92 -1.53 10.48
C SER A 29 3.17 -1.87 9.65
N PRO A 30 3.28 -3.08 9.07
CA PRO A 30 4.42 -3.46 8.21
C PRO A 30 4.70 -2.45 7.07
N ASN A 31 3.64 -1.88 6.49
CA ASN A 31 3.78 -0.86 5.45
C ASN A 31 4.30 0.47 6.00
N THR A 32 3.87 0.86 7.20
CA THR A 32 4.39 2.06 7.90
C THR A 32 5.87 1.89 8.22
N ILE A 33 6.24 0.73 8.79
CA ILE A 33 7.65 0.41 9.09
C ILE A 33 8.50 0.51 7.82
N ARG A 34 8.08 -0.15 6.74
CA ARG A 34 8.79 -0.11 5.45
C ARG A 34 8.95 1.33 4.94
N SER A 35 7.88 2.14 5.01
CA SER A 35 7.91 3.54 4.54
C SER A 35 8.89 4.40 5.36
N CYS A 36 8.92 4.23 6.69
CA CYS A 36 9.84 4.93 7.57
C CYS A 36 11.30 4.52 7.31
N LEU A 37 11.57 3.22 7.16
CA LEU A 37 12.92 2.73 6.86
C LEU A 37 13.43 3.20 5.49
N VAL A 38 12.56 3.28 4.48
CA VAL A 38 12.97 3.85 3.17
C VAL A 38 13.29 5.33 3.30
N ALA A 39 12.56 6.10 4.10
CA ALA A 39 12.88 7.51 4.35
C ALA A 39 14.22 7.65 5.10
N TYR A 40 14.43 6.83 6.14
CA TYR A 40 15.68 6.76 6.90
C TYR A 40 16.88 6.48 5.97
N ARG A 41 16.81 5.40 5.18
CA ARG A 41 17.89 5.01 4.27
C ARG A 41 18.20 6.08 3.23
N LEU A 42 17.16 6.71 2.67
CA LEU A 42 17.33 7.79 1.69
C LEU A 42 18.02 8.99 2.33
N TYR A 43 17.62 9.38 3.56
CA TYR A 43 18.27 10.48 4.27
C TYR A 43 19.75 10.19 4.49
N HIS A 44 20.09 9.03 5.06
CA HIS A 44 21.46 8.65 5.38
C HIS A 44 22.33 8.32 4.15
N SER A 45 21.72 8.14 2.97
CA SER A 45 22.47 8.09 1.71
C SER A 45 22.93 9.47 1.20
N LEU A 46 22.36 10.54 1.73
CA LEU A 46 22.65 11.92 1.32
C LEU A 46 23.38 12.72 2.39
N TYR A 47 23.11 12.42 3.66
CA TYR A 47 23.62 13.21 4.80
C TYR A 47 24.06 12.27 5.94
N ASN A 48 25.17 12.63 6.59
CA ASN A 48 25.76 11.85 7.69
C ASN A 48 25.32 12.34 9.09
N ASP A 49 24.63 13.47 9.18
CA ASP A 49 24.14 14.08 10.41
C ASP A 49 22.69 14.54 10.29
N LEU A 50 22.11 15.00 11.38
CA LEU A 50 20.73 15.50 11.46
C LEU A 50 20.69 17.03 11.73
N ALA A 51 21.65 17.77 11.20
CA ALA A 51 21.60 19.23 11.30
C ALA A 51 20.33 19.79 10.63
N VAL A 52 19.75 20.84 11.21
CA VAL A 52 18.49 21.44 10.71
C VAL A 52 18.60 21.87 9.25
N ASN A 53 19.74 22.41 8.82
CA ASN A 53 19.99 22.77 7.44
C ASN A 53 19.99 21.54 6.52
N HIS A 54 20.54 20.39 6.92
CA HIS A 54 20.49 19.15 6.15
C HIS A 54 19.07 18.58 6.06
N LEU A 55 18.27 18.67 7.12
CA LEU A 55 16.86 18.32 7.08
C LEU A 55 16.08 19.19 6.09
N LEU A 56 16.34 20.49 6.06
CA LEU A 56 15.73 21.41 5.10
C LEU A 56 16.19 21.10 3.66
N CYS A 57 17.49 20.90 3.44
CA CYS A 57 18.02 20.48 2.14
C CYS A 57 17.43 19.14 1.67
N PHE A 58 17.22 18.20 2.60
CA PHE A 58 16.54 16.93 2.29
C PHE A 58 15.10 17.15 1.82
N LYS A 59 14.35 18.03 2.48
CA LYS A 59 13.01 18.40 2.03
C LYS A 59 13.02 18.99 0.63
N ASP A 60 13.93 19.89 0.33
CA ASP A 60 14.08 20.48 -1.00
C ASP A 60 14.46 19.44 -2.05
N TYR A 61 15.35 18.50 -1.70
CA TYR A 61 15.67 17.36 -2.54
C TYR A 61 14.43 16.53 -2.85
N LEU A 62 13.62 16.19 -1.83
CA LEU A 62 12.39 15.42 -2.01
C LEU A 62 11.40 16.14 -2.94
N ILE A 63 11.22 17.46 -2.79
CA ILE A 63 10.32 18.26 -3.62
C ILE A 63 10.73 18.22 -5.09
N ARG A 64 12.04 18.26 -5.38
CA ARG A 64 12.56 18.23 -6.76
C ARG A 64 12.46 16.88 -7.43
N HIS A 65 12.48 15.76 -6.66
CA HIS A 65 12.63 14.42 -7.23
C HIS A 65 11.39 13.53 -7.09
N TYR A 66 10.40 13.93 -6.28
CA TYR A 66 9.26 13.07 -5.97
C TYR A 66 7.91 13.80 -6.06
N LYS A 67 6.85 13.03 -6.31
CA LYS A 67 5.47 13.52 -6.24
C LYS A 67 5.12 13.93 -4.80
N ALA A 68 4.27 14.92 -4.64
CA ALA A 68 3.89 15.51 -3.35
C ALA A 68 3.47 14.48 -2.27
N SER A 69 2.73 13.45 -2.65
CA SER A 69 2.35 12.37 -1.72
C SER A 69 3.56 11.58 -1.23
N THR A 70 4.55 11.33 -2.09
CA THR A 70 5.80 10.65 -1.73
C THR A 70 6.65 11.54 -0.83
N VAL A 71 6.73 12.86 -1.12
CA VAL A 71 7.41 13.85 -0.28
C VAL A 71 6.87 13.78 1.15
N ASN A 72 5.55 13.88 1.30
CA ASN A 72 4.91 13.83 2.63
C ASN A 72 5.14 12.50 3.36
N ASN A 73 5.12 11.38 2.65
CA ASN A 73 5.44 10.08 3.23
C ASN A 73 6.89 9.99 3.72
N ARG A 74 7.85 10.59 3.00
CA ARG A 74 9.27 10.65 3.43
C ARG A 74 9.46 11.59 4.61
N ILE A 75 8.82 12.76 4.59
CA ILE A 75 8.81 13.70 5.72
C ILE A 75 8.26 13.01 6.97
N TYR A 76 7.13 12.31 6.86
CA TYR A 76 6.58 11.54 7.98
C TYR A 76 7.59 10.52 8.52
N GLY A 77 8.25 9.77 7.63
CA GLY A 77 9.24 8.76 8.02
C GLY A 77 10.44 9.34 8.76
N ILE A 78 10.96 10.49 8.31
CA ILE A 78 12.08 11.19 8.98
C ILE A 78 11.61 11.80 10.32
N ASN A 79 10.44 12.42 10.38
CA ASN A 79 9.92 12.92 11.64
C ASN A 79 9.76 11.79 12.68
N ARG A 80 9.31 10.60 12.27
CA ARG A 80 9.26 9.41 13.16
C ARG A 80 10.65 8.95 13.62
N TYR A 81 11.66 9.13 12.80
CA TYR A 81 13.05 8.87 13.20
C TYR A 81 13.55 9.91 14.21
N LEU A 82 13.21 11.18 14.01
CA LEU A 82 13.51 12.25 14.98
C LEU A 82 12.78 12.02 16.34
N ASP A 83 11.51 11.55 16.31
CA ASP A 83 10.77 11.17 17.53
C ASP A 83 11.49 10.04 18.29
N PHE A 84 11.98 9.03 17.56
CA PHE A 84 12.75 7.92 18.12
C PHE A 84 14.03 8.41 18.81
N LEU A 85 14.77 9.31 18.17
CA LEU A 85 15.99 9.87 18.75
C LEU A 85 15.70 10.74 19.97
N GLU A 86 14.61 11.51 19.93
CA GLU A 86 14.18 12.32 21.07
C GLU A 86 13.79 11.47 22.29
N GLU A 87 13.16 10.30 22.07
CA GLU A 87 12.86 9.33 23.14
C GLU A 87 14.13 8.79 23.79
N ILE A 88 15.21 8.60 23.02
CA ILE A 88 16.49 8.07 23.54
C ILE A 88 17.33 9.15 24.23
N TYR A 89 17.46 10.31 23.59
CA TYR A 89 18.41 11.36 24.03
C TYR A 89 17.76 12.53 24.78
N GLY A 90 16.42 12.57 24.83
CA GLY A 90 15.67 13.60 25.54
C GLY A 90 15.93 15.01 25.04
N SER A 91 16.06 15.95 25.98
CA SER A 91 16.23 17.39 25.70
C SER A 91 17.55 17.78 25.02
N GLN A 92 18.47 16.83 24.82
CA GLN A 92 19.70 17.08 24.05
C GLN A 92 19.47 17.08 22.55
N MET A 93 18.29 16.60 22.10
CA MET A 93 17.94 16.56 20.69
C MET A 93 17.30 17.86 20.18
N ILE A 94 17.45 18.10 18.90
CA ILE A 94 16.81 19.21 18.20
C ILE A 94 15.31 18.94 18.12
N HIS A 95 14.50 19.78 18.76
CA HIS A 95 13.04 19.78 18.66
C HIS A 95 12.57 20.34 17.30
N PHE A 96 13.09 19.82 16.22
CA PHE A 96 12.76 20.24 14.87
C PHE A 96 11.99 19.12 14.14
N ARG A 97 10.95 19.51 13.43
CA ARG A 97 10.20 18.58 12.56
C ARG A 97 9.97 19.24 11.20
N LEU A 98 10.14 18.45 10.17
CA LEU A 98 9.85 18.89 8.81
C LEU A 98 8.33 19.03 8.64
N THR A 99 7.92 20.18 8.11
CA THR A 99 6.52 20.41 7.75
C THR A 99 6.19 19.75 6.41
N VAL A 100 5.03 19.09 6.32
CA VAL A 100 4.52 18.53 5.08
C VAL A 100 4.21 19.63 4.06
N ILE A 101 4.24 19.28 2.78
CA ILE A 101 3.81 20.18 1.70
C ILE A 101 2.32 20.03 1.45
N ARG A 102 1.66 21.10 1.00
CA ARG A 102 0.26 21.05 0.57
C ARG A 102 0.14 20.17 -0.66
N THR A 103 -0.79 19.24 -0.63
CA THR A 103 -1.16 18.43 -1.79
C THR A 103 -2.51 18.94 -2.30
N GLN A 104 -2.59 19.27 -3.59
CA GLN A 104 -3.88 19.40 -4.23
C GLN A 104 -4.53 18.00 -4.25
N GLN A 105 -5.78 17.90 -3.84
CA GLN A 105 -6.54 16.68 -4.07
C GLN A 105 -6.72 16.58 -5.59
N ALA A 106 -6.16 15.53 -6.20
CA ALA A 106 -6.50 15.17 -7.56
C ALA A 106 -8.01 14.92 -7.64
N ALA A 107 -8.64 15.37 -8.71
CA ALA A 107 -10.04 15.05 -8.96
C ALA A 107 -10.17 13.52 -8.99
N PHE A 108 -10.98 12.96 -8.08
CA PHE A 108 -11.11 11.51 -7.89
C PHE A 108 -11.70 10.80 -9.12
N LEU A 109 -12.23 11.56 -10.09
CA LEU A 109 -12.93 11.04 -11.25
C LEU A 109 -12.03 10.80 -12.48
N ASP A 110 -10.81 11.32 -12.49
CA ASP A 110 -9.96 11.31 -13.70
C ASP A 110 -9.43 9.92 -14.10
N ASN A 111 -9.49 8.94 -13.17
CA ASN A 111 -8.93 7.60 -13.38
C ASN A 111 -9.91 6.50 -12.98
N ILE A 112 -11.18 6.67 -13.30
CA ILE A 112 -12.21 5.65 -13.10
C ILE A 112 -12.48 4.96 -14.43
N ILE A 113 -12.49 3.63 -14.43
CA ILE A 113 -12.88 2.86 -15.62
C ILE A 113 -14.31 3.20 -16.02
N SER A 114 -14.55 3.47 -17.31
CA SER A 114 -15.90 3.69 -17.83
C SER A 114 -16.75 2.42 -17.77
N GLN A 115 -18.06 2.55 -17.76
CA GLN A 115 -18.97 1.39 -17.82
C GLN A 115 -18.72 0.55 -19.08
N GLU A 116 -18.48 1.19 -20.22
CA GLU A 116 -18.23 0.54 -21.49
C GLU A 116 -16.91 -0.25 -21.49
N ASP A 117 -15.83 0.36 -20.97
CA ASP A 117 -14.53 -0.30 -20.81
C ASP A 117 -14.62 -1.48 -19.83
N TYR A 118 -15.36 -1.33 -18.74
CA TYR A 118 -15.58 -2.41 -17.79
C TYR A 118 -16.29 -3.61 -18.42
N GLU A 119 -17.38 -3.37 -19.15
CA GLU A 119 -18.13 -4.44 -19.85
C GLU A 119 -17.26 -5.11 -20.94
N THR A 120 -16.49 -4.32 -21.67
CA THR A 120 -15.55 -4.81 -22.70
C THR A 120 -14.46 -5.66 -22.05
N PHE A 121 -13.88 -5.19 -20.94
CA PHE A 121 -12.84 -5.90 -20.20
C PHE A 121 -13.34 -7.24 -19.68
N LYS A 122 -14.46 -7.21 -19.00
CA LYS A 122 -15.14 -8.39 -18.45
C LYS A 122 -15.43 -9.44 -19.54
N LYS A 123 -16.01 -9.00 -20.66
CA LYS A 123 -16.34 -9.87 -21.79
C LYS A 123 -15.09 -10.53 -22.38
N ARG A 124 -14.05 -9.75 -22.68
CA ARG A 124 -12.79 -10.28 -23.26
C ARG A 124 -12.10 -11.28 -22.35
N LEU A 125 -12.11 -11.05 -21.04
CA LEU A 125 -11.55 -12.00 -20.05
C LEU A 125 -12.35 -13.31 -20.05
N LYS A 126 -13.67 -13.26 -20.12
CA LYS A 126 -14.54 -14.44 -20.17
C LYS A 126 -14.36 -15.21 -21.48
N ASP A 127 -14.40 -14.54 -22.62
CA ASP A 127 -14.27 -15.13 -23.95
C ASP A 127 -12.91 -15.79 -24.18
N SER A 128 -11.85 -15.23 -23.58
CA SER A 128 -10.50 -15.83 -23.61
C SER A 128 -10.29 -16.98 -22.62
N GLY A 129 -11.32 -17.39 -21.86
CA GLY A 129 -11.21 -18.41 -20.82
C GLY A 129 -10.38 -17.98 -19.60
N ASN A 130 -10.06 -16.71 -19.47
CA ASN A 130 -9.25 -16.19 -18.37
C ASN A 130 -10.08 -15.94 -17.09
N MET A 131 -10.74 -17.00 -16.63
CA MET A 131 -11.77 -16.94 -15.59
C MET A 131 -11.25 -16.40 -14.26
N LEU A 132 -9.98 -16.65 -13.90
CA LEU A 132 -9.39 -16.10 -12.68
C LEU A 132 -9.46 -14.55 -12.69
N TRP A 133 -9.02 -13.92 -13.78
CA TRP A 133 -9.00 -12.46 -13.90
C TRP A 133 -10.39 -11.88 -14.16
N TYR A 134 -11.26 -12.63 -14.82
CA TYR A 134 -12.68 -12.31 -14.92
C TYR A 134 -13.32 -12.15 -13.53
N PHE A 135 -13.11 -13.12 -12.62
CA PHE A 135 -13.63 -13.03 -11.27
C PHE A 135 -12.92 -11.94 -10.43
N VAL A 136 -11.59 -11.74 -10.58
CA VAL A 136 -10.90 -10.61 -9.93
C VAL A 136 -11.57 -9.28 -10.28
N VAL A 137 -11.81 -9.02 -11.58
CA VAL A 137 -12.45 -7.78 -12.06
C VAL A 137 -13.89 -7.67 -11.55
N ARG A 138 -14.66 -8.75 -11.59
CA ARG A 138 -16.05 -8.76 -11.12
C ARG A 138 -16.18 -8.53 -9.62
N PHE A 139 -15.37 -9.21 -8.81
CA PHE A 139 -15.40 -9.02 -7.36
C PHE A 139 -14.99 -7.58 -6.98
N LEU A 140 -13.97 -7.02 -7.60
CA LEU A 140 -13.59 -5.62 -7.37
C LEU A 140 -14.73 -4.67 -7.69
N ALA A 141 -15.35 -4.80 -8.86
CA ALA A 141 -16.42 -3.92 -9.32
C ALA A 141 -17.72 -4.06 -8.51
N CYS A 142 -18.15 -5.30 -8.24
CA CYS A 142 -19.43 -5.55 -7.56
C CYS A 142 -19.39 -5.28 -6.05
N THR A 143 -18.21 -5.37 -5.42
CA THR A 143 -18.10 -5.30 -3.96
C THR A 143 -17.43 -4.03 -3.46
N GLY A 144 -16.72 -3.31 -4.31
CA GLY A 144 -15.87 -2.18 -3.90
C GLY A 144 -14.72 -2.60 -2.97
N ALA A 145 -14.30 -3.86 -3.03
CA ALA A 145 -13.18 -4.37 -2.23
C ALA A 145 -11.88 -3.67 -2.61
N ARG A 146 -11.04 -3.37 -1.61
CA ARG A 146 -9.65 -3.05 -1.90
C ARG A 146 -8.91 -4.31 -2.34
N VAL A 147 -7.88 -4.19 -3.16
CA VAL A 147 -7.11 -5.36 -3.63
C VAL A 147 -6.57 -6.19 -2.46
N SER A 148 -6.17 -5.55 -1.36
CA SER A 148 -5.73 -6.23 -0.13
C SER A 148 -6.84 -6.94 0.63
N GLU A 149 -8.09 -6.58 0.41
CA GLU A 149 -9.29 -7.21 0.94
C GLU A 149 -9.71 -8.39 0.05
N LEU A 150 -9.68 -8.17 -1.27
CA LEU A 150 -10.01 -9.18 -2.27
C LEU A 150 -9.19 -10.47 -2.10
N ILE A 151 -7.89 -10.37 -1.91
CA ILE A 151 -7.02 -11.55 -1.75
C ILE A 151 -7.35 -12.41 -0.53
N GLN A 152 -8.09 -11.88 0.45
CA GLN A 152 -8.50 -12.61 1.65
C GLN A 152 -9.77 -13.45 1.45
N ILE A 153 -10.46 -13.29 0.32
CA ILE A 153 -11.68 -14.04 0.03
C ILE A 153 -11.33 -15.51 -0.17
N LYS A 154 -12.09 -16.38 0.50
CA LYS A 154 -12.00 -17.83 0.39
C LYS A 154 -13.28 -18.40 -0.20
N ALA A 155 -13.23 -19.63 -0.70
CA ALA A 155 -14.39 -20.35 -1.22
C ALA A 155 -15.54 -20.42 -0.19
N GLU A 156 -15.21 -20.60 1.09
CA GLU A 156 -16.18 -20.68 2.19
C GLU A 156 -16.99 -19.40 2.34
N HIS A 157 -16.41 -18.24 2.04
CA HIS A 157 -17.11 -16.95 2.12
C HIS A 157 -18.18 -16.78 1.04
N LEU A 158 -18.07 -17.51 -0.10
CA LEU A 158 -19.09 -17.50 -1.16
C LEU A 158 -20.39 -18.12 -0.70
N HIS A 159 -20.32 -19.18 0.12
CA HIS A 159 -21.51 -19.80 0.73
C HIS A 159 -22.18 -18.90 1.77
N LEU A 160 -21.39 -18.05 2.45
CA LEU A 160 -21.90 -17.09 3.42
C LEU A 160 -22.46 -15.82 2.76
N GLY A 161 -22.04 -15.51 1.52
CA GLY A 161 -22.38 -14.27 0.83
C GLY A 161 -21.64 -13.04 1.35
N TYR A 162 -20.67 -13.19 2.25
CA TYR A 162 -19.86 -12.07 2.78
C TYR A 162 -18.53 -12.52 3.40
N ILE A 163 -17.66 -11.54 3.66
CA ILE A 163 -16.46 -11.67 4.49
C ILE A 163 -16.38 -10.51 5.49
N ASP A 164 -16.01 -10.81 6.74
CA ASP A 164 -15.69 -9.82 7.77
C ASP A 164 -14.19 -9.55 7.78
N LEU A 165 -13.82 -8.28 7.57
CA LEU A 165 -12.45 -7.82 7.43
C LEU A 165 -12.08 -6.89 8.58
N TYR A 166 -10.99 -7.22 9.27
CA TYR A 166 -10.45 -6.35 10.31
C TYR A 166 -9.65 -5.20 9.69
N THR A 167 -10.07 -3.98 9.98
CA THR A 167 -9.42 -2.77 9.48
C THR A 167 -8.61 -2.07 10.57
N LYS A 168 -7.83 -1.04 10.20
CA LYS A 168 -7.06 -0.24 11.15
C LYS A 168 -7.92 0.26 12.31
N GLY A 169 -7.44 0.09 13.56
CA GLY A 169 -8.16 0.51 14.76
C GLY A 169 -9.20 -0.48 15.27
N GLY A 170 -9.12 -1.75 14.90
CA GLY A 170 -10.01 -2.82 15.41
C GLY A 170 -11.44 -2.77 14.83
N LYS A 171 -11.69 -1.90 13.84
CA LYS A 171 -13.00 -1.84 13.19
C LYS A 171 -13.19 -3.03 12.24
N VAL A 172 -14.37 -3.64 12.27
CA VAL A 172 -14.78 -4.68 11.33
C VAL A 172 -15.52 -4.04 10.17
N ARG A 173 -15.14 -4.40 8.94
CA ARG A 173 -15.85 -4.05 7.72
C ARG A 173 -16.38 -5.32 7.10
N ARG A 174 -17.71 -5.42 6.95
CA ARG A 174 -18.34 -6.50 6.19
C ARG A 174 -18.38 -6.14 4.71
N LEU A 175 -17.92 -7.07 3.89
CA LEU A 175 -17.94 -6.99 2.45
C LEU A 175 -18.95 -8.02 1.94
N HIS A 176 -20.07 -7.57 1.40
CA HIS A 176 -21.13 -8.42 0.86
C HIS A 176 -20.86 -8.80 -0.60
N PHE A 177 -21.28 -10.00 -0.96
CA PHE A 177 -21.19 -10.51 -2.32
C PHE A 177 -22.60 -10.68 -2.90
N PRO A 178 -22.86 -10.22 -4.16
CA PRO A 178 -24.12 -10.53 -4.83
C PRO A 178 -24.29 -12.03 -5.06
N ASP A 179 -25.47 -12.56 -4.84
CA ASP A 179 -25.78 -13.99 -4.95
C ASP A 179 -25.40 -14.57 -6.32
N ALA A 180 -25.74 -13.87 -7.39
CA ALA A 180 -25.39 -14.27 -8.75
C ALA A 180 -23.86 -14.40 -8.97
N LEU A 181 -23.07 -13.52 -8.33
CA LEU A 181 -21.60 -13.59 -8.39
C LEU A 181 -21.08 -14.79 -7.59
N CYS A 182 -21.67 -15.06 -6.43
CA CYS A 182 -21.32 -16.24 -5.62
C CYS A 182 -21.59 -17.54 -6.36
N GLN A 183 -22.78 -17.69 -6.96
CA GLN A 183 -23.15 -18.86 -7.72
C GLN A 183 -22.20 -19.12 -8.91
N GLU A 184 -21.96 -18.12 -9.75
CA GLU A 184 -21.03 -18.24 -10.88
C GLU A 184 -19.61 -18.60 -10.45
N ALA A 185 -19.15 -18.02 -9.32
CA ALA A 185 -17.82 -18.33 -8.78
C ALA A 185 -17.74 -19.74 -8.18
N LEU A 186 -18.80 -20.24 -7.54
CA LEU A 186 -18.86 -21.61 -7.00
C LEU A 186 -18.86 -22.63 -8.15
N GLU A 187 -19.61 -22.41 -9.23
CA GLU A 187 -19.59 -23.25 -10.43
C GLU A 187 -18.16 -23.31 -11.03
N TRP A 188 -17.49 -22.17 -11.15
CA TRP A 188 -16.12 -22.11 -11.64
C TRP A 188 -15.13 -22.87 -10.73
N LEU A 189 -15.26 -22.77 -9.40
CA LEU A 189 -14.44 -23.52 -8.45
C LEU A 189 -14.71 -25.04 -8.54
N SER A 190 -15.99 -25.43 -8.64
CA SER A 190 -16.40 -26.82 -8.79
C SER A 190 -15.79 -27.43 -10.05
N ALA A 191 -15.83 -26.73 -11.17
CA ALA A 191 -15.20 -27.16 -12.42
C ALA A 191 -13.68 -27.38 -12.32
N LYS A 192 -13.02 -26.74 -11.33
CA LYS A 192 -11.60 -26.92 -11.01
C LYS A 192 -11.32 -27.97 -9.93
N GLY A 193 -12.35 -28.53 -9.32
CA GLY A 193 -12.21 -29.41 -8.15
C GLY A 193 -11.75 -28.67 -6.88
N GLN A 194 -11.89 -27.34 -6.83
CA GLN A 194 -11.52 -26.54 -5.65
C GLN A 194 -12.74 -26.30 -4.77
N VAL A 195 -12.77 -26.89 -3.59
CA VAL A 195 -13.91 -26.79 -2.66
C VAL A 195 -13.63 -25.88 -1.45
N SER A 196 -12.38 -25.50 -1.21
CA SER A 196 -11.99 -24.72 -0.04
C SER A 196 -10.73 -23.87 -0.29
N GLY A 197 -10.42 -22.96 0.66
CA GLY A 197 -9.23 -22.15 0.65
C GLY A 197 -9.37 -20.83 -0.16
N PHE A 198 -8.28 -20.15 -0.41
CA PHE A 198 -8.29 -18.86 -1.08
C PHE A 198 -8.91 -18.92 -2.48
N LEU A 199 -9.83 -17.99 -2.77
CA LEU A 199 -10.50 -17.89 -4.06
C LEU A 199 -9.52 -17.57 -5.19
N PHE A 200 -8.59 -16.66 -4.93
CA PHE A 200 -7.63 -16.17 -5.92
C PHE A 200 -6.24 -16.76 -5.67
N VAL A 201 -5.92 -17.82 -6.39
CA VAL A 201 -4.64 -18.52 -6.32
C VAL A 201 -3.93 -18.51 -7.68
N ASN A 202 -2.60 -18.50 -7.62
CA ASN A 202 -1.77 -18.62 -8.83
C ASN A 202 -1.74 -20.07 -9.34
N ARG A 203 -1.05 -20.29 -10.48
CA ARG A 203 -0.92 -21.65 -11.09
C ARG A 203 -0.25 -22.69 -10.17
N ARG A 204 0.45 -22.26 -9.12
CA ARG A 204 1.08 -23.13 -8.12
C ARG A 204 0.20 -23.37 -6.89
N GLY A 205 -1.05 -22.89 -6.89
CA GLY A 205 -1.97 -23.00 -5.75
C GLY A 205 -1.73 -21.97 -4.62
N ASN A 206 -0.76 -21.07 -4.74
CA ASN A 206 -0.49 -20.07 -3.72
C ASN A 206 -1.38 -18.84 -3.91
N GLN A 207 -1.78 -18.22 -2.80
CA GLN A 207 -2.54 -16.97 -2.79
C GLN A 207 -1.84 -15.89 -3.64
N ILE A 208 -2.60 -15.19 -4.48
CA ILE A 208 -2.09 -14.08 -5.28
C ILE A 208 -1.84 -12.87 -4.38
N THR A 209 -0.74 -12.15 -4.61
CA THR A 209 -0.43 -10.94 -3.86
C THR A 209 -1.21 -9.72 -4.41
N ALA A 210 -1.52 -8.76 -3.54
CA ALA A 210 -2.16 -7.50 -3.96
C ALA A 210 -1.36 -6.77 -5.06
N ARG A 211 -0.02 -6.76 -4.95
CA ARG A 211 0.85 -6.19 -5.98
C ARG A 211 0.77 -6.96 -7.31
N GLY A 212 0.69 -8.29 -7.23
CA GLY A 212 0.54 -9.16 -8.42
C GLY A 212 -0.77 -8.86 -9.15
N ILE A 213 -1.88 -8.67 -8.42
CA ILE A 213 -3.17 -8.29 -9.00
C ILE A 213 -3.06 -6.93 -9.71
N SER A 214 -2.60 -5.88 -9.01
CA SER A 214 -2.50 -4.54 -9.60
C SER A 214 -1.60 -4.50 -10.84
N SER A 215 -0.48 -5.23 -10.83
CA SER A 215 0.42 -5.30 -11.99
C SER A 215 -0.23 -6.03 -13.17
N GLN A 216 -0.90 -7.15 -12.90
CA GLN A 216 -1.50 -7.96 -13.96
C GLN A 216 -2.75 -7.31 -14.55
N LEU A 217 -3.58 -6.63 -13.75
CA LEU A 217 -4.73 -5.87 -14.25
C LEU A 217 -4.30 -4.82 -15.28
N LYS A 218 -3.24 -4.05 -14.98
CA LYS A 218 -2.67 -3.08 -15.92
C LYS A 218 -2.21 -3.73 -17.23
N THR A 219 -1.54 -4.88 -17.14
CA THR A 219 -1.10 -5.63 -18.32
C THR A 219 -2.29 -6.12 -19.17
N LEU A 220 -3.34 -6.61 -18.51
CA LEU A 220 -4.56 -7.08 -19.18
C LEU A 220 -5.36 -5.92 -19.78
N ALA A 221 -5.44 -4.78 -19.11
CA ALA A 221 -6.09 -3.56 -19.60
C ALA A 221 -5.43 -3.10 -20.91
N ILE A 222 -4.10 -3.00 -20.96
CA ILE A 222 -3.34 -2.65 -22.16
C ILE A 222 -3.70 -3.61 -23.33
N ARG A 223 -3.75 -4.92 -23.07
CA ARG A 223 -4.14 -5.92 -24.09
C ARG A 223 -5.58 -5.77 -24.57
N CYS A 224 -6.42 -5.16 -23.77
CA CYS A 224 -7.81 -4.86 -24.09
C CYS A 224 -8.01 -3.43 -24.61
N ASN A 225 -6.96 -2.68 -24.92
CA ASN A 225 -6.99 -1.27 -25.32
C ASN A 225 -7.74 -0.37 -24.31
N ILE A 226 -7.60 -0.68 -23.01
CA ILE A 226 -8.16 0.09 -21.89
C ILE A 226 -7.02 0.83 -21.22
N PRO A 227 -7.19 2.12 -20.84
CA PRO A 227 -6.15 2.88 -20.14
C PRO A 227 -5.73 2.19 -18.83
N PRO A 228 -4.44 1.85 -18.65
CA PRO A 228 -4.00 1.07 -17.48
C PRO A 228 -4.06 1.83 -16.17
N GLU A 229 -4.22 3.13 -16.20
CA GLU A 229 -4.42 4.01 -15.03
C GLU A 229 -5.82 3.91 -14.43
N THR A 230 -6.80 3.39 -15.17
CA THR A 230 -8.20 3.26 -14.75
C THR A 230 -8.51 1.95 -14.02
N VAL A 231 -7.53 0.99 -13.98
CA VAL A 231 -7.71 -0.36 -13.41
C VAL A 231 -6.75 -0.69 -12.29
#